data_80bc750c9fd3ed1467d1d4734ca672b4
#
_entry.id   80bc750c9fd3ed1467d1d4734ca672b4
#
_cell.length_a   1.000
_cell.length_b   1.000
_cell.length_c   1.000
_cell.angle_alpha   90.00
_cell.angle_beta   90.00
_cell.angle_gamma   90.00
#
_symmetry.space_group_name_H-M   'P 1'
#
loop_
_entity.id
_entity.type
_entity.pdbx_description
1 polymer ?
#
loop_
_entity_poly.entity_id
_entity_poly.type
_entity_poly.pdbx_seq_one_letter_code
_entity_poly.pdbx_strand_id
1 'polypeptide(L)'
;MQTKIRLSNLRFSLQVHLSTIFLFVVISVCLLIGAISYNYALKLTDTSTNSLLDQVNRVSVAETRALFLPAESVANLLSSNGNLGTTALKNRMQSIPALLRGLNRSENITAVFVGNQQGDFMLVRRLPADPNLAARFNAPEGTAYIVQVLERNKQQVARGYYIYVNAAMQT
;
A
#
# COMPACT_ATOMS: atom_id res chain seq x y z
N MET A 1 83.48 17.80 38.82
CA MET A 1 82.95 18.60 37.72
C MET A 1 81.38 18.61 37.82
N GLN A 2 80.85 19.56 38.51
CA GLN A 2 79.37 19.65 38.71
C GLN A 2 78.78 20.60 37.68
N THR A 3 78.01 20.04 36.76
CA THR A 3 77.29 20.83 35.75
C THR A 3 76.02 21.38 36.40
N LYS A 4 76.06 22.64 36.75
CA LYS A 4 74.88 23.38 37.26
C LYS A 4 73.91 23.66 36.12
N ILE A 5 72.79 22.93 36.03
CA ILE A 5 71.68 23.24 35.11
C ILE A 5 71.03 24.49 35.63
N ARG A 6 71.23 25.59 34.92
CA ARG A 6 70.50 26.88 35.10
C ARG A 6 69.08 26.67 34.56
N LEU A 7 68.11 26.49 35.43
CA LEU A 7 66.71 26.68 35.12
C LEU A 7 66.51 28.22 34.90
N SER A 8 66.48 28.61 33.64
CA SER A 8 66.10 29.95 33.27
C SER A 8 64.65 30.15 33.67
N ASN A 9 64.41 31.09 34.61
CA ASN A 9 63.06 31.55 34.97
C ASN A 9 62.40 32.18 33.74
N LEU A 10 61.56 31.39 33.05
CA LEU A 10 60.66 31.88 32.03
C LEU A 10 59.66 32.79 32.73
N ARG A 11 60.01 34.09 32.89
CA ARG A 11 59.02 35.10 33.25
C ARG A 11 58.12 35.34 32.05
N PHE A 12 57.10 34.55 31.91
CA PHE A 12 56.00 34.88 30.97
C PHE A 12 55.35 36.18 31.44
N SER A 13 55.23 37.14 30.52
CA SER A 13 54.53 38.38 30.76
C SER A 13 53.12 38.09 31.25
N LEU A 14 52.60 38.84 32.22
CA LEU A 14 51.24 38.71 32.76
C LEU A 14 50.20 38.65 31.64
N GLN A 15 50.46 39.35 30.55
CA GLN A 15 49.62 39.33 29.33
C GLN A 15 49.51 37.95 28.67
N VAL A 16 50.61 37.20 28.63
CA VAL A 16 50.63 35.84 28.04
C VAL A 16 49.80 34.86 28.90
N HIS A 17 49.90 34.95 30.22
CA HIS A 17 49.11 34.11 31.14
C HIS A 17 47.61 34.45 31.01
N LEU A 18 47.25 35.71 30.97
CA LEU A 18 45.85 36.15 30.83
C LEU A 18 45.27 35.68 29.51
N SER A 19 46.00 35.83 28.40
CA SER A 19 45.58 35.42 27.07
C SER A 19 45.43 33.86 26.99
N THR A 20 46.31 33.10 27.62
CA THR A 20 46.23 31.65 27.63
C THR A 20 45.03 31.14 28.41
N ILE A 21 44.74 31.77 29.58
CA ILE A 21 43.53 31.42 30.38
C ILE A 21 42.27 31.76 29.61
N PHE A 22 42.23 32.92 28.98
CA PHE A 22 41.07 33.30 28.16
C PHE A 22 40.82 32.34 26.99
N LEU A 23 41.88 32.00 26.27
CA LEU A 23 41.82 31.02 25.17
C LEU A 23 41.30 29.68 25.64
N PHE A 24 41.79 29.18 26.79
CA PHE A 24 41.37 27.90 27.37
C PHE A 24 39.87 27.93 27.74
N VAL A 25 39.38 29.03 28.33
CA VAL A 25 37.98 29.19 28.68
C VAL A 25 37.11 29.19 27.42
N VAL A 26 37.51 29.94 26.38
CA VAL A 26 36.77 29.97 25.12
C VAL A 26 36.68 28.58 24.46
N ILE A 27 37.80 27.86 24.39
CA ILE A 27 37.83 26.49 23.84
C ILE A 27 36.93 25.57 24.67
N SER A 28 36.97 25.64 26.00
CA SER A 28 36.11 24.79 26.87
C SER A 28 34.64 25.07 26.65
N VAL A 29 34.25 26.36 26.52
CA VAL A 29 32.85 26.71 26.25
C VAL A 29 32.41 26.23 24.86
N CYS A 30 33.24 26.39 23.84
CA CYS A 30 32.95 25.89 22.50
C CYS A 30 32.77 24.37 22.47
N LEU A 31 33.61 23.61 23.17
CA LEU A 31 33.50 22.17 23.29
C LEU A 31 32.22 21.75 24.02
N LEU A 32 31.85 22.43 25.09
CA LEU A 32 30.61 22.18 25.82
C LEU A 32 29.38 22.45 24.95
N ILE A 33 29.32 23.59 24.26
CA ILE A 33 28.21 23.90 23.34
C ILE A 33 28.16 22.89 22.22
N GLY A 34 29.30 22.51 21.64
CA GLY A 34 29.38 21.50 20.58
C GLY A 34 28.86 20.14 21.03
N ALA A 35 29.26 19.69 22.22
CA ALA A 35 28.80 18.41 22.78
C ALA A 35 27.29 18.41 23.06
N ILE A 36 26.75 19.50 23.60
CA ILE A 36 25.31 19.65 23.85
C ILE A 36 24.56 19.64 22.53
N SER A 37 24.97 20.46 21.57
CA SER A 37 24.34 20.58 20.26
C SER A 37 24.35 19.24 19.51
N TYR A 38 25.44 18.49 19.57
CA TYR A 38 25.55 17.17 18.96
C TYR A 38 24.56 16.16 19.55
N ASN A 39 24.44 16.11 20.87
CA ASN A 39 23.47 15.23 21.54
C ASN A 39 22.02 15.62 21.22
N TYR A 40 21.73 16.93 21.13
CA TYR A 40 20.40 17.39 20.72
C TYR A 40 20.09 17.03 19.27
N ALA A 41 21.05 17.20 18.37
CA ALA A 41 20.86 16.86 16.95
C ALA A 41 20.58 15.38 16.76
N LEU A 42 21.31 14.49 17.45
CA LEU A 42 21.07 13.06 17.41
C LEU A 42 19.67 12.69 17.91
N LYS A 43 19.25 13.22 19.06
CA LYS A 43 17.89 12.99 19.59
C LYS A 43 16.79 13.49 18.66
N LEU A 44 16.98 14.66 18.06
CA LEU A 44 15.99 15.22 17.15
C LEU A 44 15.83 14.37 15.89
N THR A 45 16.94 13.87 15.35
CA THR A 45 16.95 13.01 14.16
C THR A 45 16.24 11.69 14.45
N ASP A 46 16.55 11.03 15.55
CA ASP A 46 15.91 9.76 15.92
C ASP A 46 14.40 9.91 16.15
N THR A 47 14.00 10.94 16.88
CA THR A 47 12.59 11.17 17.19
C THR A 47 11.79 11.54 15.93
N SER A 48 12.36 12.39 15.07
CA SER A 48 11.71 12.82 13.82
C SER A 48 11.59 11.67 12.83
N THR A 49 12.65 10.87 12.68
CA THR A 49 12.65 9.72 11.76
C THR A 49 11.64 8.67 12.20
N ASN A 50 11.62 8.32 13.49
CA ASN A 50 10.68 7.32 14.00
C ASN A 50 9.22 7.80 13.90
N SER A 51 8.95 9.09 14.19
CA SER A 51 7.60 9.64 14.05
C SER A 51 7.11 9.69 12.61
N LEU A 52 7.99 10.01 11.66
CA LEU A 52 7.67 9.98 10.23
C LEU A 52 7.41 8.55 9.73
N LEU A 53 8.24 7.60 10.14
CA LEU A 53 8.05 6.19 9.79
C LEU A 53 6.73 5.64 10.35
N ASP A 54 6.39 5.97 11.59
CA ASP A 54 5.12 5.59 12.19
C ASP A 54 3.92 6.23 11.48
N GLN A 55 4.04 7.49 11.10
CA GLN A 55 2.99 8.18 10.35
C GLN A 55 2.80 7.56 8.96
N VAL A 56 3.87 7.34 8.21
CA VAL A 56 3.83 6.70 6.89
C VAL A 56 3.24 5.29 7.00
N ASN A 57 3.66 4.51 7.99
CA ASN A 57 3.15 3.16 8.21
C ASN A 57 1.64 3.18 8.51
N ARG A 58 1.18 4.06 9.40
CA ARG A 58 -0.26 4.20 9.73
C ARG A 58 -1.09 4.60 8.51
N VAL A 59 -0.61 5.57 7.73
CA VAL A 59 -1.29 6.02 6.51
C VAL A 59 -1.35 4.88 5.48
N SER A 60 -0.23 4.22 5.22
CA SER A 60 -0.17 3.11 4.25
C SER A 60 -1.06 1.93 4.65
N VAL A 61 -1.08 1.58 5.94
CA VAL A 61 -1.97 0.53 6.46
C VAL A 61 -3.44 0.94 6.35
N ALA A 62 -3.77 2.20 6.67
CA ALA A 62 -5.14 2.70 6.58
C ALA A 62 -5.62 2.75 5.13
N GLU A 63 -4.81 3.24 4.20
CA GLU A 63 -5.13 3.26 2.77
C GLU A 63 -5.29 1.85 2.20
N THR A 64 -4.36 0.95 2.52
CA THR A 64 -4.45 -0.45 2.10
C THR A 64 -5.74 -1.08 2.62
N ARG A 65 -6.06 -0.88 3.89
CA ARG A 65 -7.29 -1.40 4.49
C ARG A 65 -8.54 -0.81 3.83
N ALA A 66 -8.53 0.49 3.51
CA ALA A 66 -9.62 1.15 2.82
C ALA A 66 -9.89 0.56 1.42
N LEU A 67 -8.87 0.05 0.74
CA LEU A 67 -9.00 -0.65 -0.54
C LEU A 67 -9.59 -2.06 -0.39
N PHE A 68 -9.23 -2.80 0.67
CA PHE A 68 -9.67 -4.18 0.87
C PHE A 68 -11.05 -4.31 1.54
N LEU A 69 -11.42 -3.40 2.44
CA LEU A 69 -12.72 -3.44 3.13
C LEU A 69 -13.94 -3.55 2.20
N PRO A 70 -14.03 -2.79 1.09
CA PRO A 70 -15.14 -2.94 0.16
C PRO A 70 -15.17 -4.32 -0.50
N ALA A 71 -14.01 -4.87 -0.86
CA ALA A 71 -13.91 -6.19 -1.48
C ALA A 71 -14.34 -7.31 -0.51
N GLU A 72 -13.90 -7.24 0.74
CA GLU A 72 -14.31 -8.16 1.80
C GLU A 72 -15.82 -8.08 2.06
N SER A 73 -16.37 -6.87 2.15
CA SER A 73 -17.82 -6.67 2.31
C SER A 73 -18.63 -7.27 1.17
N VAL A 74 -18.18 -7.09 -0.08
CA VAL A 74 -18.84 -7.67 -1.25
C VAL A 74 -18.71 -9.20 -1.24
N ALA A 75 -17.53 -9.74 -0.93
CA ALA A 75 -17.31 -11.19 -0.84
C ALA A 75 -18.23 -11.82 0.22
N ASN A 76 -18.34 -11.21 1.41
CA ASN A 76 -19.21 -11.67 2.47
C ASN A 76 -20.72 -11.63 2.07
N LEU A 77 -21.15 -10.56 1.41
CA LEU A 77 -22.51 -10.46 0.88
C LEU A 77 -22.80 -11.54 -0.16
N LEU A 78 -21.85 -11.81 -1.03
CA LEU A 78 -22.02 -12.81 -2.09
C LEU A 78 -21.93 -14.24 -1.54
N SER A 79 -21.08 -14.49 -0.55
CA SER A 79 -20.96 -15.82 0.07
C SER A 79 -22.23 -16.27 0.78
N SER A 80 -23.05 -15.33 1.25
CA SER A 80 -24.37 -15.62 1.84
C SER A 80 -25.44 -16.02 0.80
N ASN A 81 -25.14 -15.85 -0.50
CA ASN A 81 -26.05 -16.22 -1.57
C ASN A 81 -25.86 -17.70 -1.95
N GLY A 82 -26.71 -18.58 -1.43
CA GLY A 82 -26.63 -20.03 -1.65
C GLY A 82 -26.63 -20.49 -3.11
N ASN A 83 -27.11 -19.63 -4.04
CA ASN A 83 -27.12 -19.95 -5.47
C ASN A 83 -25.75 -19.86 -6.14
N LEU A 84 -24.79 -19.13 -5.57
CA LEU A 84 -23.46 -18.95 -6.15
C LEU A 84 -22.61 -20.20 -6.07
N GLY A 85 -22.75 -21.01 -5.00
CA GLY A 85 -22.01 -22.25 -4.81
C GLY A 85 -22.59 -23.46 -5.53
N THR A 86 -23.75 -23.32 -6.21
CA THR A 86 -24.42 -24.46 -6.85
C THR A 86 -23.74 -24.87 -8.15
N THR A 87 -23.80 -26.19 -8.46
CA THR A 87 -23.29 -26.73 -9.73
C THR A 87 -24.23 -26.45 -10.90
N ALA A 88 -25.52 -26.19 -10.62
CA ALA A 88 -26.49 -25.91 -11.67
C ALA A 88 -26.28 -24.53 -12.29
N LEU A 89 -25.92 -24.48 -13.57
CA LEU A 89 -25.71 -23.24 -14.32
C LEU A 89 -26.90 -22.27 -14.20
N LYS A 90 -28.13 -22.77 -14.34
CA LYS A 90 -29.34 -21.97 -14.24
C LYS A 90 -29.41 -21.16 -12.95
N ASN A 91 -29.06 -21.76 -11.82
CA ASN A 91 -29.07 -21.10 -10.52
C ASN A 91 -27.97 -20.04 -10.42
N ARG A 92 -26.78 -20.37 -10.96
CA ARG A 92 -25.66 -19.40 -11.02
C ARG A 92 -25.99 -18.19 -11.89
N MET A 93 -26.64 -18.39 -13.04
CA MET A 93 -27.10 -17.31 -13.91
C MET A 93 -28.09 -16.36 -13.21
N GLN A 94 -28.96 -16.88 -12.34
CA GLN A 94 -29.84 -16.06 -11.52
C GLN A 94 -29.11 -15.17 -10.52
N SER A 95 -27.85 -15.45 -10.24
CA SER A 95 -27.02 -14.65 -9.34
C SER A 95 -26.28 -13.51 -10.04
N ILE A 96 -26.32 -13.42 -11.38
CA ILE A 96 -25.68 -12.32 -12.14
C ILE A 96 -26.10 -10.94 -11.64
N PRO A 97 -27.39 -10.63 -11.38
CA PRO A 97 -27.78 -9.34 -10.86
C PRO A 97 -27.19 -9.03 -9.47
N ALA A 98 -26.99 -10.06 -8.63
CA ALA A 98 -26.36 -9.88 -7.33
C ALA A 98 -24.86 -9.56 -7.48
N LEU A 99 -24.16 -10.26 -8.38
CA LEU A 99 -22.76 -10.01 -8.71
C LEU A 99 -22.57 -8.60 -9.30
N LEU A 100 -23.42 -8.17 -10.20
CA LEU A 100 -23.41 -6.81 -10.77
C LEU A 100 -23.63 -5.73 -9.70
N ARG A 101 -24.58 -5.94 -8.80
CA ARG A 101 -24.80 -5.02 -7.67
C ARG A 101 -23.59 -4.98 -6.73
N GLY A 102 -22.97 -6.13 -6.44
CA GLY A 102 -21.75 -6.21 -5.67
C GLY A 102 -20.61 -5.43 -6.33
N LEU A 103 -20.43 -5.62 -7.64
CA LEU A 103 -19.43 -4.93 -8.43
C LEU A 103 -19.65 -3.40 -8.43
N ASN A 104 -20.91 -2.95 -8.49
CA ASN A 104 -21.25 -1.52 -8.53
C ASN A 104 -21.20 -0.84 -7.16
N ARG A 105 -21.02 -1.59 -6.08
CA ARG A 105 -20.92 -1.03 -4.73
C ARG A 105 -19.60 -0.27 -4.49
N SER A 106 -18.55 -0.58 -5.24
CA SER A 106 -17.26 0.08 -5.13
C SER A 106 -16.63 0.23 -6.51
N GLU A 107 -16.17 1.44 -6.83
CA GLU A 107 -15.45 1.71 -8.07
C GLU A 107 -14.07 1.00 -8.13
N ASN A 108 -13.49 0.71 -6.97
CA ASN A 108 -12.21 0.02 -6.87
C ASN A 108 -12.29 -1.47 -7.19
N ILE A 109 -13.51 -2.05 -7.25
CA ILE A 109 -13.70 -3.45 -7.64
C ILE A 109 -13.93 -3.49 -9.15
N THR A 110 -12.99 -4.06 -9.88
CA THR A 110 -13.04 -4.17 -11.35
C THR A 110 -13.72 -5.45 -11.82
N ALA A 111 -13.65 -6.50 -11.02
CA ALA A 111 -14.25 -7.80 -11.33
C ALA A 111 -14.60 -8.56 -10.06
N VAL A 112 -15.62 -9.41 -10.16
CA VAL A 112 -16.02 -10.37 -9.13
C VAL A 112 -16.13 -11.73 -9.80
N PHE A 113 -15.64 -12.77 -9.16
CA PHE A 113 -15.71 -14.11 -9.70
C PHE A 113 -16.12 -15.14 -8.65
N VAL A 114 -16.70 -16.23 -9.11
CA VAL A 114 -17.09 -17.37 -8.32
C VAL A 114 -16.67 -18.66 -9.03
N GLY A 115 -15.99 -19.53 -8.32
CA GLY A 115 -15.64 -20.87 -8.79
C GLY A 115 -16.19 -21.93 -7.87
N ASN A 116 -16.37 -23.15 -8.37
CA ASN A 116 -16.75 -24.31 -7.58
C ASN A 116 -15.70 -25.44 -7.65
N GLN A 117 -15.87 -26.44 -6.82
CA GLN A 117 -14.95 -27.58 -6.76
C GLN A 117 -14.92 -28.44 -8.05
N GLN A 118 -15.93 -28.34 -8.87
CA GLN A 118 -16.03 -29.02 -10.16
C GLN A 118 -15.22 -28.31 -11.25
N GLY A 119 -14.69 -27.13 -10.95
CA GLY A 119 -13.90 -26.34 -11.88
C GLY A 119 -14.73 -25.46 -12.80
N ASP A 120 -16.02 -25.28 -12.51
CA ASP A 120 -16.81 -24.26 -13.17
C ASP A 120 -16.46 -22.89 -12.59
N PHE A 121 -16.54 -21.87 -13.43
CA PHE A 121 -16.13 -20.53 -13.10
C PHE A 121 -17.10 -19.53 -13.74
N MET A 122 -17.43 -18.49 -13.01
CA MET A 122 -18.20 -17.35 -13.50
C MET A 122 -17.55 -16.06 -13.02
N LEU A 123 -17.21 -15.19 -13.94
CA LEU A 123 -16.61 -13.87 -13.67
C LEU A 123 -17.50 -12.78 -14.26
N VAL A 124 -17.74 -11.75 -13.47
CA VAL A 124 -18.41 -10.53 -13.91
C VAL A 124 -17.39 -9.40 -13.79
N ARG A 125 -17.21 -8.66 -14.87
CA ARG A 125 -16.28 -7.52 -14.91
C ARG A 125 -16.94 -6.31 -15.58
N ARG A 126 -16.49 -5.13 -15.18
CA ARG A 126 -16.78 -3.91 -15.91
C ARG A 126 -15.99 -3.90 -17.22
N LEU A 127 -16.64 -3.42 -18.26
CA LEU A 127 -15.97 -3.06 -19.49
C LEU A 127 -15.72 -1.55 -19.44
N PRO A 128 -14.48 -1.10 -19.25
CA PRO A 128 -14.16 0.32 -19.39
C PRO A 128 -14.54 0.83 -20.79
N ALA A 129 -14.77 2.12 -20.92
CA ALA A 129 -15.04 2.77 -22.21
C ALA A 129 -13.77 2.82 -23.09
N ASP A 130 -13.04 1.73 -23.19
CA ASP A 130 -11.87 1.53 -24.04
C ASP A 130 -12.25 0.69 -25.26
N PRO A 131 -12.27 1.27 -26.47
CA PRO A 131 -12.62 0.55 -27.69
C PRO A 131 -11.74 -0.66 -27.97
N ASN A 132 -10.46 -0.61 -27.60
CA ASN A 132 -9.55 -1.73 -27.80
C ASN A 132 -9.91 -2.92 -26.90
N LEU A 133 -10.38 -2.65 -25.70
CA LEU A 133 -10.80 -3.70 -24.79
C LEU A 133 -12.14 -4.30 -25.24
N ALA A 134 -13.07 -3.48 -25.68
CA ALA A 134 -14.33 -3.94 -26.25
C ALA A 134 -14.11 -4.86 -27.47
N ALA A 135 -13.20 -4.47 -28.38
CA ALA A 135 -12.83 -5.27 -29.55
C ALA A 135 -12.21 -6.64 -29.17
N ARG A 136 -11.36 -6.68 -28.13
CA ARG A 136 -10.74 -7.95 -27.66
C ARG A 136 -11.77 -8.98 -27.17
N PHE A 137 -12.91 -8.51 -26.68
CA PHE A 137 -13.98 -9.38 -26.21
C PHE A 137 -15.11 -9.53 -27.23
N ASN A 138 -14.98 -8.96 -28.44
CA ASN A 138 -16.08 -8.88 -29.43
C ASN A 138 -17.36 -8.33 -28.81
N ALA A 139 -17.24 -7.36 -27.92
CA ALA A 139 -18.36 -6.82 -27.18
C ALA A 139 -19.22 -5.91 -28.09
N PRO A 140 -20.56 -6.11 -28.15
CA PRO A 140 -21.44 -5.22 -28.86
C PRO A 140 -21.38 -3.78 -28.30
N GLU A 141 -21.73 -2.82 -29.15
CA GLU A 141 -21.83 -1.44 -28.73
C GLU A 141 -22.86 -1.28 -27.57
N GLY A 142 -22.54 -0.44 -26.59
CA GLY A 142 -23.37 -0.26 -25.40
C GLY A 142 -23.15 -1.29 -24.28
N THR A 143 -22.23 -2.24 -24.46
CA THR A 143 -21.85 -3.20 -23.39
C THR A 143 -21.16 -2.47 -22.25
N ALA A 144 -21.69 -2.59 -21.05
CA ALA A 144 -21.10 -2.03 -19.83
C ALA A 144 -20.40 -3.10 -18.98
N TYR A 145 -20.86 -4.35 -19.06
CA TYR A 145 -20.33 -5.47 -18.29
C TYR A 145 -20.20 -6.72 -19.15
N ILE A 146 -19.20 -7.52 -18.85
CA ILE A 146 -18.98 -8.82 -19.45
C ILE A 146 -19.10 -9.88 -18.37
N VAL A 147 -19.94 -10.88 -18.59
CA VAL A 147 -20.01 -12.09 -17.77
C VAL A 147 -19.34 -13.21 -18.54
N GLN A 148 -18.23 -13.69 -18.03
CA GLN A 148 -17.55 -14.86 -18.57
C GLN A 148 -17.99 -16.09 -17.78
N VAL A 149 -18.50 -17.09 -18.48
CA VAL A 149 -18.88 -18.37 -17.90
C VAL A 149 -18.01 -19.46 -18.45
N LEU A 150 -17.45 -20.25 -17.56
CA LEU A 150 -16.69 -21.44 -17.89
C LEU A 150 -17.38 -22.64 -17.22
N GLU A 151 -17.75 -23.62 -17.99
CA GLU A 151 -18.32 -24.86 -17.50
C GLU A 151 -17.44 -26.03 -17.88
N ARG A 152 -17.29 -26.98 -16.97
CA ARG A 152 -16.64 -28.26 -17.25
C ARG A 152 -17.69 -29.34 -17.32
N ASN A 153 -17.65 -30.10 -18.41
CA ASN A 153 -18.47 -31.31 -18.52
C ASN A 153 -17.86 -32.46 -17.70
N LYS A 154 -18.57 -33.58 -17.59
CA LYS A 154 -18.11 -34.80 -16.91
C LYS A 154 -16.80 -35.34 -17.47
N GLN A 155 -16.44 -35.00 -18.71
CA GLN A 155 -15.20 -35.40 -19.38
C GLN A 155 -14.08 -34.35 -19.23
N GLN A 156 -14.23 -33.38 -18.30
CA GLN A 156 -13.28 -32.32 -18.03
C GLN A 156 -13.04 -31.35 -19.21
N VAL A 157 -13.87 -31.39 -20.24
CA VAL A 157 -13.81 -30.43 -21.35
C VAL A 157 -14.44 -29.13 -20.90
N ALA A 158 -13.66 -28.02 -20.94
CA ALA A 158 -14.14 -26.69 -20.60
C ALA A 158 -14.86 -26.05 -21.80
N ARG A 159 -16.06 -25.52 -21.57
CA ARG A 159 -16.77 -24.64 -22.52
C ARG A 159 -16.89 -23.26 -21.89
N GLY A 160 -16.39 -22.26 -22.62
CA GLY A 160 -16.46 -20.86 -22.19
C GLY A 160 -17.32 -20.06 -23.14
N TYR A 161 -18.12 -19.15 -22.61
CA TYR A 161 -18.87 -18.18 -23.39
C TYR A 161 -18.98 -16.85 -22.63
N TYR A 162 -19.30 -15.80 -23.38
CA TYR A 162 -19.52 -14.46 -22.83
C TYR A 162 -20.99 -14.08 -22.91
N ILE A 163 -21.46 -13.38 -21.89
CA ILE A 163 -22.76 -12.69 -21.87
C ILE A 163 -22.45 -11.20 -21.73
N TYR A 164 -23.03 -10.41 -22.60
CA TYR A 164 -22.84 -8.97 -22.60
C TYR A 164 -24.03 -8.30 -21.94
N VAL A 165 -23.75 -7.39 -21.03
CA VAL A 165 -24.77 -6.71 -20.23
C VAL A 165 -24.61 -5.21 -20.40
N ASN A 166 -25.71 -4.51 -20.67
CA ASN A 166 -25.72 -3.06 -20.82
C ASN A 166 -25.68 -2.34 -19.45
N ALA A 167 -25.59 -1.01 -19.47
CA ALA A 167 -25.59 -0.19 -18.25
C ALA A 167 -26.90 -0.32 -17.43
N ALA A 168 -28.01 -0.70 -18.08
CA ALA A 168 -29.28 -0.96 -17.42
C ALA A 168 -29.38 -2.38 -16.82
N MET A 169 -28.29 -3.15 -16.83
CA MET A 169 -28.19 -4.55 -16.35
C MET A 169 -29.09 -5.54 -17.12
N GLN A 170 -29.34 -5.25 -18.38
CA GLN A 170 -30.09 -6.11 -19.30
C GLN A 170 -29.12 -6.86 -20.21
N THR A 171 -29.41 -8.13 -20.52
CA THR A 171 -28.66 -9.00 -21.43
C THR A 171 -29.22 -8.95 -22.83
#